data_43ffecdacc04964ce8a1dc1d5aea9d0d
#
_entry.id   43ffecdacc04964ce8a1dc1d5aea9d0d
#
_cell.length_a   1.000
_cell.length_b   1.000
_cell.length_c   1.000
_cell.angle_alpha   90.00
_cell.angle_beta   90.00
_cell.angle_gamma   90.00
#
_symmetry.space_group_name_H-M   'P 1'
#
loop_
_entity.id
_entity.type
_entity.pdbx_description
1 polymer ?
#
loop_
_entity_poly.entity_id
_entity_poly.type
_entity_poly.pdbx_seq_one_letter_code
_entity_poly.pdbx_strand_id
1 'polypeptide(L)'
;MTHIKIRAVALWATAATATLVLAGCAGSDSGDVGGANPDCTPQSEFRTVSEGSLTIAGPDYPPLFEYTDNKMAGVDGEVLSGFAEANCLTTTVNLLPAAGVIEAVSGGQSDVAAGGWYRTDERAEVVGQTVPAYSDPAVLVGIDPTDNIGDYEGKTVGTTQGYLWSDDMVKWGGDNVKLYQSPDAVFQDLLNGRLDVALMAVNEAAYRLEQNPDSGLTYTTIVPFEPVPATRYPSVTNYPFTKSNTAIGEALDAYLEEIRADGSNQEARAVFDE
;
A
#
# COMPACT_ATOMS: atom_id res chain seq x y z
N MET A 1 55.84 -8.96 52.47
CA MET A 1 56.63 -7.80 52.95
C MET A 1 56.17 -6.65 52.08
N THR A 2 55.48 -5.67 52.45
CA THR A 2 55.44 -4.78 53.59
C THR A 2 53.99 -4.19 53.69
N HIS A 3 53.44 -4.28 54.85
CA HIS A 3 52.24 -3.60 55.28
C HIS A 3 52.42 -2.10 55.39
N ILE A 4 51.45 -1.29 54.98
CA ILE A 4 51.21 0.00 55.61
C ILE A 4 49.77 0.22 55.87
N LYS A 5 49.45 0.52 57.10
CA LYS A 5 48.17 0.75 57.73
C LYS A 5 47.82 2.25 57.77
N ILE A 6 46.49 2.53 57.75
CA ILE A 6 45.79 3.52 58.61
C ILE A 6 45.84 4.97 58.13
N ARG A 7 44.70 5.71 58.11
CA ARG A 7 43.90 6.16 59.25
C ARG A 7 42.60 6.78 58.75
N ALA A 8 41.54 6.47 59.47
CA ALA A 8 40.25 7.16 59.40
C ALA A 8 40.40 8.55 60.04
N VAL A 9 39.79 9.56 59.41
CA VAL A 9 39.40 10.81 60.09
C VAL A 9 37.95 11.11 59.70
N ALA A 10 37.08 11.04 60.67
CA ALA A 10 35.72 11.54 60.61
C ALA A 10 35.77 13.05 60.92
N LEU A 11 35.06 13.83 60.13
CA LEU A 11 34.69 15.19 60.50
C LEU A 11 33.29 15.48 59.98
N TRP A 12 32.44 15.81 60.90
CA TRP A 12 31.11 16.34 60.78
C TRP A 12 31.13 17.73 60.18
N ALA A 13 30.16 18.06 59.32
CA ALA A 13 29.46 19.36 59.46
C ALA A 13 28.41 19.59 58.34
N THR A 14 27.21 19.79 58.79
CA THR A 14 26.22 20.79 58.43
C THR A 14 25.51 20.73 57.06
N ALA A 15 24.22 20.53 57.19
CA ALA A 15 23.18 20.71 56.18
C ALA A 15 23.13 22.15 55.64
N ALA A 16 22.98 22.25 54.32
CA ALA A 16 22.44 23.42 53.65
C ALA A 16 21.54 22.96 52.52
N THR A 17 20.24 23.03 52.74
CA THR A 17 19.19 22.88 51.70
C THR A 17 19.27 24.09 50.78
N ALA A 18 19.67 23.86 49.54
CA ALA A 18 19.50 24.82 48.45
C ALA A 18 18.58 24.20 47.42
N THR A 19 17.33 24.64 47.40
CA THR A 19 16.39 24.40 46.31
C THR A 19 16.83 25.15 45.06
N LEU A 20 17.42 24.44 44.11
CA LEU A 20 17.62 24.96 42.75
C LEU A 20 16.41 24.58 41.90
N VAL A 21 15.59 25.58 41.59
CA VAL A 21 14.67 25.54 40.46
C VAL A 21 15.49 25.62 39.19
N LEU A 22 15.68 24.50 38.49
CA LEU A 22 16.21 24.50 37.12
C LEU A 22 15.02 24.60 36.16
N ALA A 23 14.73 25.81 35.70
CA ALA A 23 14.06 26.04 34.44
C ALA A 23 15.07 25.71 33.33
N GLY A 24 15.02 24.47 32.82
CA GLY A 24 15.82 24.02 31.68
C GLY A 24 14.92 24.00 30.45
N CYS A 25 14.88 25.09 29.67
CA CYS A 25 14.52 25.03 28.26
C CYS A 25 15.65 24.31 27.51
N ALA A 26 15.51 23.01 27.30
CA ALA A 26 16.28 22.31 26.30
C ALA A 26 15.33 22.08 25.12
N GLY A 27 15.41 22.96 24.12
CA GLY A 27 14.92 22.68 22.80
C GLY A 27 15.72 21.53 22.22
N SER A 28 15.14 20.34 22.24
CA SER A 28 15.54 19.23 21.39
C SER A 28 14.65 19.29 20.19
N ASP A 29 15.22 19.74 19.09
CA ASP A 29 14.66 19.59 17.75
C ASP A 29 14.73 18.09 17.41
N SER A 30 13.78 17.33 17.95
CA SER A 30 13.51 15.96 17.56
C SER A 30 12.50 16.06 16.44
N GLY A 31 12.92 15.71 15.22
CA GLY A 31 12.03 15.63 14.07
C GLY A 31 10.73 14.91 14.45
N ASP A 32 9.63 15.59 14.21
CA ASP A 32 8.27 15.17 14.46
C ASP A 32 7.96 13.87 13.70
N VAL A 33 8.16 12.74 14.37
CA VAL A 33 7.54 11.47 13.97
C VAL A 33 6.12 11.59 14.48
N GLY A 34 5.16 11.88 13.57
CA GLY A 34 3.77 12.20 13.83
C GLY A 34 3.16 11.40 15.00
N GLY A 35 3.24 11.96 16.18
CA GLY A 35 2.53 11.44 17.34
C GLY A 35 1.06 11.83 17.22
N ALA A 36 0.16 10.91 17.56
CA ALA A 36 -1.26 11.19 17.61
C ALA A 36 -1.51 12.49 18.41
N ASN A 37 -2.26 13.42 17.82
CA ASN A 37 -2.63 14.68 18.46
C ASN A 37 -3.37 14.38 19.77
N PRO A 38 -2.89 14.82 20.95
CA PRO A 38 -3.52 14.51 22.23
C PRO A 38 -4.94 15.06 22.38
N ASP A 39 -5.33 16.03 21.56
CA ASP A 39 -6.68 16.63 21.53
C ASP A 39 -7.57 16.03 20.44
N CYS A 40 -7.10 14.99 19.73
CA CYS A 40 -7.89 14.33 18.68
C CYS A 40 -8.96 13.42 19.30
N THR A 41 -10.15 13.44 18.70
CA THR A 41 -11.23 12.51 19.01
C THR A 41 -11.45 11.60 17.82
N PRO A 42 -11.24 10.28 17.94
CA PRO A 42 -11.43 9.36 16.82
C PRO A 42 -12.88 9.34 16.34
N GLN A 43 -13.06 9.27 15.02
CA GLN A 43 -14.40 9.16 14.41
C GLN A 43 -15.03 7.79 14.65
N SER A 44 -14.23 6.74 14.85
CA SER A 44 -14.68 5.37 15.02
C SER A 44 -13.89 4.64 16.09
N GLU A 45 -14.49 3.61 16.69
CA GLU A 45 -13.85 2.76 17.69
C GLU A 45 -13.54 1.38 17.09
N PHE A 46 -12.27 1.08 16.92
CA PHE A 46 -11.78 -0.23 16.48
C PHE A 46 -10.38 -0.50 17.07
N ARG A 47 -9.90 -1.74 16.91
CA ARG A 47 -8.56 -2.11 17.34
C ARG A 47 -7.63 -2.16 16.13
N THR A 48 -6.37 -1.84 16.34
CA THR A 48 -5.30 -2.01 15.36
C THR A 48 -4.31 -3.08 15.81
N VAL A 49 -3.54 -3.64 14.89
CA VAL A 49 -2.46 -4.61 15.18
C VAL A 49 -1.44 -4.00 16.14
N SER A 50 -1.11 -2.73 15.94
CA SER A 50 -0.27 -1.95 16.85
C SER A 50 -1.11 -0.83 17.44
N GLU A 51 -1.23 -0.78 18.78
CA GLU A 51 -2.04 0.25 19.45
C GLU A 51 -1.60 1.65 19.05
N GLY A 52 -2.56 2.49 18.63
CA GLY A 52 -2.31 3.88 18.20
C GLY A 52 -1.70 4.02 16.79
N SER A 53 -1.57 2.93 16.03
CA SER A 53 -1.02 2.98 14.68
C SER A 53 -1.82 2.09 13.73
N LEU A 54 -2.17 2.63 12.55
CA LEU A 54 -2.70 1.86 11.43
C LEU A 54 -1.54 1.18 10.70
N THR A 55 -1.49 -0.15 10.70
CA THR A 55 -0.46 -0.91 10.00
C THR A 55 -0.95 -1.30 8.61
N ILE A 56 -0.29 -0.79 7.58
CA ILE A 56 -0.68 -0.91 6.18
C ILE A 56 0.30 -1.83 5.47
N ALA A 57 -0.17 -2.87 4.79
CA ALA A 57 0.63 -3.68 3.89
C ALA A 57 0.39 -3.23 2.44
N GLY A 58 1.45 -3.02 1.67
CA GLY A 58 1.32 -2.66 0.26
C GLY A 58 2.62 -2.85 -0.51
N PRO A 59 2.56 -3.03 -1.84
CA PRO A 59 3.73 -2.93 -2.70
C PRO A 59 4.03 -1.45 -2.97
N ASP A 60 5.24 -1.14 -3.40
CA ASP A 60 5.51 0.14 -4.07
C ASP A 60 4.84 0.09 -5.45
N TYR A 61 3.78 0.86 -5.62
CA TYR A 61 2.85 0.75 -6.74
C TYR A 61 2.32 2.13 -7.19
N PRO A 62 3.19 3.00 -7.72
CA PRO A 62 2.76 4.29 -8.25
C PRO A 62 1.82 4.12 -9.47
N PRO A 63 0.79 4.97 -9.62
CA PRO A 63 0.48 6.13 -8.77
C PRO A 63 -0.45 5.80 -7.59
N LEU A 64 -0.77 4.53 -7.33
CA LEU A 64 -1.77 4.16 -6.33
C LEU A 64 -1.21 4.18 -4.90
N PHE A 65 -0.05 3.58 -4.69
CA PHE A 65 0.59 3.54 -3.38
C PHE A 65 2.11 3.67 -3.50
N GLU A 66 2.65 4.72 -2.92
CA GLU A 66 4.08 4.99 -2.87
C GLU A 66 4.52 5.19 -1.41
N TYR A 67 5.70 4.69 -1.07
CA TYR A 67 6.26 4.87 0.26
C TYR A 67 7.73 5.24 0.19
N THR A 68 8.03 6.52 0.39
CA THR A 68 9.38 7.07 0.33
C THR A 68 9.60 8.04 1.48
N ASP A 69 10.77 8.00 2.11
CA ASP A 69 11.14 8.89 3.22
C ASP A 69 10.14 8.87 4.38
N ASN A 70 9.60 7.68 4.71
CA ASN A 70 8.57 7.48 5.73
C ASN A 70 7.24 8.21 5.46
N LYS A 71 6.95 8.50 4.21
CA LYS A 71 5.70 9.12 3.77
C LYS A 71 4.99 8.24 2.76
N MET A 72 3.68 8.14 2.93
CA MET A 72 2.79 7.55 1.93
C MET A 72 2.36 8.63 0.95
N ALA A 73 2.24 8.25 -0.32
CA ALA A 73 1.71 9.07 -1.39
C ALA A 73 0.87 8.18 -2.34
N GLY A 74 0.27 8.81 -3.35
CA GLY A 74 -0.65 8.17 -4.27
C GLY A 74 -2.06 8.03 -3.69
N VAL A 75 -2.99 7.56 -4.50
CA VAL A 75 -4.42 7.49 -4.16
C VAL A 75 -4.67 6.76 -2.84
N ASP A 76 -4.13 5.55 -2.71
CA ASP A 76 -4.30 4.74 -1.50
C ASP A 76 -3.55 5.33 -0.30
N GLY A 77 -2.37 5.92 -0.57
CA GLY A 77 -1.57 6.58 0.45
C GLY A 77 -2.30 7.75 1.09
N GLU A 78 -2.95 8.59 0.29
CA GLU A 78 -3.74 9.73 0.76
C GLU A 78 -5.00 9.29 1.50
N VAL A 79 -5.76 8.33 0.94
CA VAL A 79 -6.96 7.80 1.58
C VAL A 79 -6.66 7.20 2.95
N LEU A 80 -5.63 6.35 3.03
CA LEU A 80 -5.29 5.66 4.29
C LEU A 80 -4.62 6.60 5.31
N SER A 81 -3.89 7.62 4.84
CA SER A 81 -3.37 8.69 5.72
C SER A 81 -4.50 9.50 6.32
N GLY A 82 -5.47 9.93 5.51
CA GLY A 82 -6.64 10.66 5.98
C GLY A 82 -7.52 9.82 6.92
N PHE A 83 -7.73 8.54 6.63
CA PHE A 83 -8.42 7.62 7.52
C PHE A 83 -7.72 7.48 8.88
N ALA A 84 -6.39 7.35 8.88
CA ALA A 84 -5.60 7.28 10.10
C ALA A 84 -5.72 8.58 10.92
N GLU A 85 -5.59 9.73 10.27
CA GLU A 85 -5.74 11.05 10.90
C GLU A 85 -7.13 11.23 11.52
N ALA A 86 -8.20 10.89 10.79
CA ALA A 86 -9.59 10.97 11.27
C ALA A 86 -9.85 10.08 12.50
N ASN A 87 -9.04 9.04 12.70
CA ASN A 87 -9.14 8.12 13.83
C ASN A 87 -7.98 8.25 14.84
N CYS A 88 -7.25 9.37 14.82
CA CYS A 88 -6.17 9.68 15.77
C CYS A 88 -5.03 8.65 15.76
N LEU A 89 -4.78 8.01 14.64
CA LEU A 89 -3.74 7.00 14.48
C LEU A 89 -2.53 7.58 13.75
N THR A 90 -1.36 7.08 14.11
CA THR A 90 -0.17 7.15 13.26
C THR A 90 -0.25 6.06 12.18
N THR A 91 0.65 6.08 11.20
CA THR A 91 0.73 5.03 10.18
C THR A 91 2.05 4.27 10.28
N THR A 92 1.99 2.96 10.04
CA THR A 92 3.16 2.09 9.87
C THR A 92 2.98 1.31 8.58
N VAL A 93 4.00 1.31 7.72
CA VAL A 93 3.94 0.63 6.42
C VAL A 93 4.81 -0.61 6.42
N ASN A 94 4.21 -1.74 6.07
CA ASN A 94 4.87 -2.98 5.71
C ASN A 94 4.97 -3.04 4.18
N LEU A 95 6.10 -2.57 3.64
CA LEU A 95 6.33 -2.61 2.20
C LEU A 95 6.66 -4.05 1.78
N LEU A 96 5.80 -4.66 0.98
CA LEU A 96 5.86 -6.06 0.57
C LEU A 96 5.66 -6.20 -0.94
N PRO A 97 6.24 -7.22 -1.58
CA PRO A 97 5.80 -7.61 -2.92
C PRO A 97 4.31 -7.96 -2.91
N ALA A 98 3.60 -7.67 -4.01
CA ALA A 98 2.15 -7.90 -4.12
C ALA A 98 1.72 -9.32 -3.67
N ALA A 99 2.49 -10.34 -4.00
CA ALA A 99 2.20 -11.73 -3.62
C ALA A 99 2.10 -11.99 -2.10
N GLY A 100 2.71 -11.13 -1.26
CA GLY A 100 2.73 -11.28 0.20
C GLY A 100 1.68 -10.45 0.95
N VAL A 101 1.04 -9.49 0.28
CA VAL A 101 0.22 -8.48 0.96
C VAL A 101 -1.07 -9.07 1.55
N ILE A 102 -1.80 -9.88 0.79
CA ILE A 102 -3.05 -10.50 1.28
C ILE A 102 -2.77 -11.47 2.44
N GLU A 103 -1.63 -12.19 2.40
CA GLU A 103 -1.22 -13.06 3.51
C GLU A 103 -0.90 -12.25 4.78
N ALA A 104 -0.22 -11.11 4.65
CA ALA A 104 0.09 -10.25 5.79
C ALA A 104 -1.16 -9.71 6.48
N VAL A 105 -2.20 -9.34 5.71
CA VAL A 105 -3.47 -8.87 6.25
C VAL A 105 -4.29 -10.01 6.84
N SER A 106 -4.45 -11.13 6.12
CA SER A 106 -5.21 -12.28 6.60
C SER A 106 -4.58 -12.91 7.85
N GLY A 107 -3.25 -12.88 7.95
CA GLY A 107 -2.47 -13.34 9.10
C GLY A 107 -2.44 -12.37 10.29
N GLY A 108 -3.08 -11.19 10.17
CA GLY A 108 -3.09 -10.18 11.23
C GLY A 108 -1.74 -9.51 11.49
N GLN A 109 -0.86 -9.46 10.50
CA GLN A 109 0.42 -8.74 10.56
C GLN A 109 0.25 -7.27 10.13
N SER A 110 -0.84 -6.96 9.43
CA SER A 110 -1.24 -5.63 9.03
C SER A 110 -2.75 -5.49 9.14
N ASP A 111 -3.22 -4.28 9.43
CA ASP A 111 -4.64 -3.97 9.57
C ASP A 111 -5.35 -3.95 8.22
N VAL A 112 -4.71 -3.36 7.21
CA VAL A 112 -5.29 -3.06 5.91
C VAL A 112 -4.25 -3.20 4.79
N ALA A 113 -4.72 -3.50 3.56
CA ALA A 113 -3.90 -3.54 2.37
C ALA A 113 -4.12 -2.28 1.51
N ALA A 114 -3.01 -1.74 0.95
CA ALA A 114 -2.97 -0.73 -0.10
C ALA A 114 -2.44 -1.31 -1.41
N GLY A 115 -2.69 -0.67 -2.56
CA GLY A 115 -2.16 -1.03 -3.87
C GLY A 115 -3.18 -1.65 -4.82
N GLY A 116 -4.39 -1.09 -4.93
CA GLY A 116 -5.33 -1.43 -6.01
C GLY A 116 -5.92 -2.84 -5.95
N TRP A 117 -6.31 -3.34 -4.79
CA TRP A 117 -6.79 -4.72 -4.62
C TRP A 117 -8.22 -4.90 -5.13
N TYR A 118 -8.40 -5.71 -6.17
CA TYR A 118 -9.73 -6.02 -6.69
C TYR A 118 -10.59 -6.80 -5.68
N ARG A 119 -11.86 -6.44 -5.63
CA ARG A 119 -12.87 -7.19 -4.87
C ARG A 119 -13.21 -8.48 -5.59
N THR A 120 -13.03 -9.61 -4.90
CA THR A 120 -13.43 -10.93 -5.42
C THR A 120 -14.01 -11.79 -4.31
N ASP A 121 -14.89 -12.73 -4.66
CA ASP A 121 -15.47 -13.67 -3.70
C ASP A 121 -14.38 -14.54 -3.06
N GLU A 122 -13.37 -14.93 -3.83
CA GLU A 122 -12.25 -15.72 -3.35
C GLU A 122 -11.44 -14.98 -2.27
N ARG A 123 -11.14 -13.68 -2.49
CA ARG A 123 -10.46 -12.85 -1.47
C ARG A 123 -11.34 -12.65 -0.24
N ALA A 124 -12.66 -12.55 -0.41
CA ALA A 124 -13.60 -12.45 0.70
C ALA A 124 -13.62 -13.68 1.62
N GLU A 125 -13.11 -14.82 1.17
CA GLU A 125 -12.96 -16.01 2.02
C GLU A 125 -11.87 -15.83 3.09
N VAL A 126 -10.83 -15.04 2.80
CA VAL A 126 -9.63 -14.91 3.66
C VAL A 126 -9.45 -13.54 4.29
N VAL A 127 -9.93 -12.45 3.66
CA VAL A 127 -9.88 -11.08 4.18
C VAL A 127 -11.26 -10.44 4.20
N GLY A 128 -11.47 -9.41 5.03
CA GLY A 128 -12.58 -8.49 4.89
C GLY A 128 -12.35 -7.58 3.68
N GLN A 129 -13.42 -7.10 3.07
CA GLN A 129 -13.37 -6.21 1.92
C GLN A 129 -14.28 -5.00 2.16
N THR A 130 -13.75 -3.80 1.95
CA THR A 130 -14.54 -2.57 2.05
C THR A 130 -15.56 -2.46 0.91
N VAL A 131 -16.43 -1.46 0.98
CA VAL A 131 -17.17 -0.97 -0.20
C VAL A 131 -16.20 -0.65 -1.34
N PRO A 132 -16.66 -0.63 -2.61
CA PRO A 132 -15.81 -0.25 -3.75
C PRO A 132 -15.05 1.06 -3.48
N ALA A 133 -13.76 1.07 -3.78
CA ALA A 133 -12.93 2.29 -3.70
C ALA A 133 -12.89 3.02 -5.05
N TYR A 134 -12.31 2.40 -6.06
CA TYR A 134 -12.19 2.95 -7.42
C TYR A 134 -12.10 1.83 -8.47
N SER A 135 -12.09 2.19 -9.76
CA SER A 135 -11.92 1.24 -10.87
C SER A 135 -10.49 1.28 -11.39
N ASP A 136 -9.92 0.10 -11.67
CA ASP A 136 -8.55 -0.06 -12.19
C ASP A 136 -8.52 -1.22 -13.20
N PRO A 137 -9.11 -1.05 -14.41
CA PRO A 137 -9.22 -2.13 -15.37
C PRO A 137 -7.88 -2.65 -15.85
N ALA A 138 -7.83 -3.93 -16.19
CA ALA A 138 -6.67 -4.54 -16.82
C ALA A 138 -6.54 -4.09 -18.26
N VAL A 139 -5.30 -3.85 -18.69
CA VAL A 139 -4.93 -3.40 -20.04
C VAL A 139 -3.77 -4.23 -20.60
N LEU A 140 -3.72 -4.36 -21.92
CA LEU A 140 -2.54 -4.79 -22.64
C LEU A 140 -1.72 -3.57 -23.06
N VAL A 141 -0.43 -3.56 -22.72
CA VAL A 141 0.53 -2.51 -23.06
C VAL A 141 1.52 -3.04 -24.08
N GLY A 142 1.68 -2.33 -25.19
CA GLY A 142 2.59 -2.74 -26.26
C GLY A 142 2.64 -1.72 -27.40
N ILE A 143 3.25 -2.10 -28.51
CA ILE A 143 3.17 -1.33 -29.75
C ILE A 143 1.88 -1.75 -30.47
N ASP A 144 0.87 -0.85 -30.51
CA ASP A 144 -0.44 -1.08 -31.10
C ASP A 144 -1.12 -2.38 -30.58
N PRO A 145 -1.33 -2.51 -29.25
CA PRO A 145 -1.85 -3.74 -28.66
C PRO A 145 -3.33 -3.92 -29.00
N THR A 146 -3.72 -5.20 -29.23
CA THR A 146 -5.13 -5.58 -29.36
C THR A 146 -5.82 -5.63 -27.99
N ASP A 147 -7.13 -5.74 -27.97
CA ASP A 147 -7.94 -5.90 -26.74
C ASP A 147 -8.07 -7.36 -26.28
N ASN A 148 -7.58 -8.32 -27.06
CA ASN A 148 -7.73 -9.75 -26.81
C ASN A 148 -6.39 -10.41 -26.46
N ILE A 149 -6.26 -10.92 -25.23
CA ILE A 149 -5.09 -11.67 -24.76
C ILE A 149 -4.78 -12.85 -25.69
N GLY A 150 -5.78 -13.50 -26.28
CA GLY A 150 -5.64 -14.65 -27.16
C GLY A 150 -4.79 -14.38 -28.42
N ASP A 151 -4.74 -13.14 -28.88
CA ASP A 151 -3.93 -12.75 -30.06
C ASP A 151 -2.41 -12.86 -29.79
N TYR A 152 -2.04 -13.02 -28.52
CA TYR A 152 -0.65 -13.20 -28.07
C TYR A 152 -0.30 -14.65 -27.74
N GLU A 153 -1.08 -15.63 -28.22
CA GLU A 153 -0.72 -17.03 -28.08
C GLU A 153 0.66 -17.30 -28.71
N GLY A 154 1.56 -17.91 -27.94
CA GLY A 154 2.94 -18.16 -28.36
C GLY A 154 3.89 -16.94 -28.35
N LYS A 155 3.40 -15.77 -27.97
CA LYS A 155 4.18 -14.54 -27.74
C LYS A 155 4.63 -14.43 -26.29
N THR A 156 5.68 -13.63 -26.05
CA THR A 156 6.18 -13.38 -24.70
C THR A 156 5.34 -12.31 -24.01
N VAL A 157 4.56 -12.72 -23.00
CA VAL A 157 3.67 -11.85 -22.23
C VAL A 157 4.25 -11.64 -20.83
N GLY A 158 4.38 -10.39 -20.39
CA GLY A 158 4.81 -10.05 -19.03
C GLY A 158 3.66 -9.64 -18.14
N THR A 159 3.74 -9.98 -16.85
CA THR A 159 2.83 -9.45 -15.82
C THR A 159 3.45 -9.53 -14.43
N THR A 160 2.87 -8.86 -13.44
CA THR A 160 3.36 -8.86 -12.07
C THR A 160 2.85 -10.08 -11.29
N GLN A 161 3.74 -10.75 -10.57
CA GLN A 161 3.39 -11.87 -9.71
C GLN A 161 2.46 -11.42 -8.57
N GLY A 162 1.43 -12.25 -8.29
CA GLY A 162 0.45 -11.96 -7.23
C GLY A 162 -0.74 -11.11 -7.69
N TYR A 163 -0.75 -10.68 -8.96
CA TYR A 163 -1.95 -10.07 -9.54
C TYR A 163 -3.03 -11.13 -9.75
N LEU A 164 -4.28 -10.69 -9.78
CA LEU A 164 -5.45 -11.56 -9.85
C LEU A 164 -5.40 -12.55 -11.03
N TRP A 165 -4.80 -12.16 -12.13
CA TRP A 165 -4.70 -12.96 -13.37
C TRP A 165 -3.40 -13.77 -13.50
N SER A 166 -2.41 -13.59 -12.61
CA SER A 166 -1.05 -14.13 -12.79
C SER A 166 -1.03 -15.64 -12.97
N ASP A 167 -1.72 -16.37 -12.13
CA ASP A 167 -1.74 -17.84 -12.16
C ASP A 167 -2.47 -18.38 -13.38
N ASP A 168 -3.57 -17.73 -13.78
CA ASP A 168 -4.31 -18.13 -14.97
C ASP A 168 -3.54 -17.81 -16.25
N MET A 169 -2.82 -16.70 -16.29
CA MET A 169 -1.91 -16.38 -17.39
C MET A 169 -0.83 -17.44 -17.56
N VAL A 170 -0.21 -17.91 -16.46
CA VAL A 170 0.79 -18.98 -16.51
C VAL A 170 0.17 -20.30 -16.96
N LYS A 171 -1.04 -20.65 -16.52
CA LYS A 171 -1.75 -21.86 -16.98
C LYS A 171 -2.04 -21.80 -18.48
N TRP A 172 -2.41 -20.62 -18.99
CA TRP A 172 -2.72 -20.41 -20.41
C TRP A 172 -1.45 -20.40 -21.28
N GLY A 173 -0.47 -19.57 -20.96
CA GLY A 173 0.67 -19.28 -21.83
C GLY A 173 1.95 -20.04 -21.49
N GLY A 174 1.99 -20.78 -20.38
CA GLY A 174 3.14 -21.57 -19.94
C GLY A 174 4.44 -20.76 -19.88
N ASP A 175 5.49 -21.29 -20.50
CA ASP A 175 6.83 -20.66 -20.49
C ASP A 175 6.90 -19.31 -21.22
N ASN A 176 5.89 -18.96 -21.99
CA ASN A 176 5.82 -17.67 -22.68
C ASN A 176 5.33 -16.54 -21.75
N VAL A 177 4.73 -16.87 -20.62
CA VAL A 177 4.34 -15.88 -19.61
C VAL A 177 5.49 -15.66 -18.64
N LYS A 178 5.88 -14.40 -18.46
CA LYS A 178 6.95 -13.98 -17.54
C LYS A 178 6.34 -13.26 -16.36
N LEU A 179 6.60 -13.78 -15.15
CA LEU A 179 6.20 -13.15 -13.91
C LEU A 179 7.34 -12.32 -13.31
N TYR A 180 7.02 -11.09 -12.93
CA TYR A 180 7.95 -10.12 -12.36
C TYR A 180 7.57 -9.77 -10.94
N GLN A 181 8.54 -9.34 -10.14
CA GLN A 181 8.29 -8.94 -8.75
C GLN A 181 7.67 -7.55 -8.61
N SER A 182 7.76 -6.73 -9.65
CA SER A 182 7.20 -5.38 -9.67
C SER A 182 6.73 -4.97 -11.06
N PRO A 183 5.75 -4.05 -11.15
CA PRO A 183 5.31 -3.47 -12.42
C PRO A 183 6.43 -2.76 -13.19
N ASP A 184 7.38 -2.13 -12.49
CA ASP A 184 8.53 -1.50 -13.11
C ASP A 184 9.39 -2.49 -13.88
N ALA A 185 9.63 -3.68 -13.31
CA ALA A 185 10.39 -4.71 -13.97
C ALA A 185 9.68 -5.23 -15.23
N VAL A 186 8.35 -5.36 -15.21
CA VAL A 186 7.54 -5.68 -16.40
C VAL A 186 7.74 -4.63 -17.47
N PHE A 187 7.54 -3.36 -17.11
CA PHE A 187 7.57 -2.24 -18.05
C PHE A 187 8.98 -2.04 -18.64
N GLN A 188 10.03 -2.19 -17.84
CA GLN A 188 11.42 -2.12 -18.32
C GLN A 188 11.75 -3.23 -19.34
N ASP A 189 11.26 -4.45 -19.11
CA ASP A 189 11.48 -5.54 -20.08
C ASP A 189 10.65 -5.35 -21.34
N LEU A 190 9.47 -4.74 -21.26
CA LEU A 190 8.69 -4.34 -22.43
C LEU A 190 9.42 -3.24 -23.23
N LEU A 191 9.94 -2.18 -22.60
CA LEU A 191 10.73 -1.13 -23.24
C LEU A 191 11.99 -1.68 -23.93
N ASN A 192 12.61 -2.70 -23.33
CA ASN A 192 13.80 -3.34 -23.88
C ASN A 192 13.48 -4.36 -25.00
N GLY A 193 12.22 -4.55 -25.38
CA GLY A 193 11.78 -5.50 -26.40
C GLY A 193 11.98 -6.98 -26.02
N ARG A 194 12.01 -7.28 -24.71
CA ARG A 194 12.07 -8.67 -24.20
C ARG A 194 10.68 -9.28 -24.03
N LEU A 195 9.66 -8.45 -24.05
CA LEU A 195 8.24 -8.81 -24.06
C LEU A 195 7.61 -8.31 -25.35
N ASP A 196 6.71 -9.10 -25.91
CA ASP A 196 5.85 -8.68 -27.01
C ASP A 196 4.72 -7.77 -26.50
N VAL A 197 4.22 -8.04 -25.27
CA VAL A 197 3.14 -7.31 -24.63
C VAL A 197 3.20 -7.47 -23.10
N ALA A 198 2.67 -6.51 -22.35
CA ALA A 198 2.49 -6.63 -20.91
C ALA A 198 0.99 -6.55 -20.53
N LEU A 199 0.54 -7.41 -19.62
CA LEU A 199 -0.76 -7.31 -18.97
C LEU A 199 -0.57 -6.58 -17.64
N MET A 200 -1.17 -5.39 -17.54
CA MET A 200 -1.00 -4.45 -16.42
C MET A 200 -2.36 -3.89 -16.01
N ALA A 201 -2.44 -3.19 -14.88
CA ALA A 201 -3.61 -2.39 -14.56
C ALA A 201 -3.48 -0.99 -15.21
N VAL A 202 -4.62 -0.33 -15.50
CA VAL A 202 -4.62 0.89 -16.32
C VAL A 202 -3.85 2.02 -15.66
N ASN A 203 -4.02 2.21 -14.34
CA ASN A 203 -3.38 3.33 -13.65
C ASN A 203 -1.84 3.21 -13.67
N GLU A 204 -1.31 2.01 -13.43
CA GLU A 204 0.13 1.77 -13.52
C GLU A 204 0.67 1.89 -14.95
N ALA A 205 -0.10 1.46 -15.94
CA ALA A 205 0.25 1.57 -17.34
C ALA A 205 0.30 3.05 -17.78
N ALA A 206 -0.76 3.81 -17.49
CA ALA A 206 -0.85 5.23 -17.81
C ALA A 206 0.29 6.04 -17.18
N TYR A 207 0.54 5.85 -15.88
CA TYR A 207 1.64 6.50 -15.17
C TYR A 207 3.02 6.27 -15.82
N ARG A 208 3.31 5.02 -16.24
CA ARG A 208 4.60 4.70 -16.85
C ARG A 208 4.72 5.21 -18.28
N LEU A 209 3.63 5.20 -19.03
CA LEU A 209 3.59 5.76 -20.38
C LEU A 209 3.78 7.27 -20.36
N GLU A 210 3.19 7.98 -19.40
CA GLU A 210 3.40 9.42 -19.22
C GLU A 210 4.89 9.75 -18.98
N GLN A 211 5.59 8.93 -18.21
CA GLN A 211 7.02 9.10 -17.98
C GLN A 211 7.91 8.67 -19.15
N ASN A 212 7.35 7.96 -20.14
CA ASN A 212 8.08 7.44 -21.31
C ASN A 212 7.36 7.77 -22.63
N PRO A 213 7.10 9.07 -22.91
CA PRO A 213 6.28 9.51 -24.04
C PRO A 213 6.86 9.12 -25.40
N ASP A 214 8.17 8.94 -25.48
CA ASP A 214 8.89 8.59 -26.72
C ASP A 214 9.02 7.05 -26.92
N SER A 215 8.41 6.23 -26.06
CA SER A 215 8.51 4.77 -26.13
C SER A 215 7.82 4.17 -27.35
N GLY A 216 6.81 4.84 -27.90
CA GLY A 216 5.93 4.33 -28.94
C GLY A 216 4.96 3.26 -28.42
N LEU A 217 4.94 3.01 -27.10
CA LEU A 217 4.00 2.09 -26.46
C LEU A 217 2.66 2.79 -26.23
N THR A 218 1.59 2.00 -26.30
CA THR A 218 0.23 2.41 -25.96
C THR A 218 -0.43 1.32 -25.13
N TYR A 219 -1.65 1.55 -24.64
CA TYR A 219 -2.44 0.50 -24.00
C TYR A 219 -3.84 0.38 -24.59
N THR A 220 -4.43 -0.80 -24.44
CA THR A 220 -5.81 -1.09 -24.80
C THR A 220 -6.46 -1.89 -23.69
N THR A 221 -7.66 -1.46 -23.25
CA THR A 221 -8.47 -2.20 -22.27
C THR A 221 -8.86 -3.55 -22.83
N ILE A 222 -8.67 -4.61 -22.04
CA ILE A 222 -8.94 -5.98 -22.51
C ILE A 222 -10.43 -6.32 -22.48
N VAL A 223 -10.81 -7.21 -23.39
CA VAL A 223 -12.10 -7.92 -23.31
C VAL A 223 -11.96 -9.19 -22.47
N PRO A 224 -13.06 -9.70 -21.87
CA PRO A 224 -13.04 -10.96 -21.13
C PRO A 224 -12.45 -12.11 -21.96
N PHE A 225 -11.49 -12.82 -21.40
CA PHE A 225 -10.81 -13.94 -22.04
C PHE A 225 -11.01 -15.23 -21.24
N GLU A 226 -11.71 -16.23 -21.83
CA GLU A 226 -12.10 -17.49 -21.17
C GLU A 226 -10.97 -18.21 -20.42
N PRO A 227 -9.76 -18.36 -21.00
CA PRO A 227 -8.66 -19.06 -20.33
C PRO A 227 -8.09 -18.30 -19.13
N VAL A 228 -8.41 -16.99 -18.99
CA VAL A 228 -7.99 -16.14 -17.87
C VAL A 228 -9.26 -15.56 -17.19
N PRO A 229 -9.96 -16.36 -16.35
CA PRO A 229 -11.23 -15.99 -15.75
C PRO A 229 -11.21 -14.67 -14.97
N ALA A 230 -10.07 -14.29 -14.43
CA ALA A 230 -9.86 -13.03 -13.74
C ALA A 230 -10.20 -11.79 -14.58
N THR A 231 -10.14 -11.90 -15.92
CA THR A 231 -10.50 -10.81 -16.85
C THR A 231 -11.99 -10.50 -16.91
N ARG A 232 -12.83 -11.35 -16.29
CA ARG A 232 -14.29 -11.17 -16.22
C ARG A 232 -14.77 -10.39 -14.99
N TYR A 233 -13.88 -10.26 -13.99
CA TYR A 233 -14.26 -9.55 -12.77
C TYR A 233 -14.38 -8.05 -13.06
N PRO A 234 -15.37 -7.38 -12.45
CA PRO A 234 -15.37 -5.93 -12.41
C PRO A 234 -14.04 -5.46 -11.83
N SER A 235 -13.38 -4.57 -12.53
CA SER A 235 -12.07 -4.02 -12.10
C SER A 235 -12.24 -3.00 -10.97
N VAL A 236 -13.01 -3.37 -9.94
CA VAL A 236 -13.32 -2.52 -8.80
C VAL A 236 -12.43 -2.89 -7.64
N THR A 237 -11.69 -1.90 -7.17
CA THR A 237 -10.76 -2.03 -6.05
C THR A 237 -11.45 -1.83 -4.71
N ASN A 238 -10.73 -2.16 -3.65
CA ASN A 238 -11.13 -1.96 -2.26
C ASN A 238 -9.90 -1.98 -1.35
N TYR A 239 -10.09 -1.72 -0.07
CA TYR A 239 -9.06 -1.89 0.96
C TYR A 239 -9.33 -3.18 1.73
N PRO A 240 -8.64 -4.30 1.40
CA PRO A 240 -8.71 -5.52 2.18
C PRO A 240 -8.25 -5.29 3.62
N PHE A 241 -8.98 -5.85 4.58
CA PHE A 241 -8.65 -5.72 6.00
C PHE A 241 -8.68 -7.07 6.73
N THR A 242 -8.08 -7.14 7.93
CA THR A 242 -8.11 -8.37 8.74
C THR A 242 -9.55 -8.79 9.00
N LYS A 243 -9.98 -9.93 8.45
CA LYS A 243 -11.38 -10.37 8.38
C LYS A 243 -12.10 -10.42 9.73
N SER A 244 -11.39 -10.75 10.79
CA SER A 244 -11.95 -10.79 12.14
C SER A 244 -12.18 -9.40 12.77
N ASN A 245 -11.65 -8.35 12.16
CA ASN A 245 -11.77 -6.98 12.64
C ASN A 245 -12.86 -6.23 11.83
N THR A 246 -14.12 -6.63 12.01
CA THR A 246 -15.24 -6.01 11.28
C THR A 246 -15.41 -4.53 11.58
N ALA A 247 -15.03 -4.08 12.78
CA ALA A 247 -15.13 -2.68 13.18
C ALA A 247 -14.24 -1.76 12.35
N ILE A 248 -13.01 -2.19 11.97
CA ILE A 248 -12.16 -1.40 11.06
C ILE A 248 -12.75 -1.35 9.65
N GLY A 249 -13.38 -2.45 9.20
CA GLY A 249 -14.08 -2.48 7.91
C GLY A 249 -15.23 -1.49 7.86
N GLU A 250 -16.09 -1.49 8.87
CA GLU A 250 -17.21 -0.54 9.00
C GLU A 250 -16.73 0.92 9.07
N ALA A 251 -15.61 1.17 9.77
CA ALA A 251 -15.00 2.49 9.86
C ALA A 251 -14.43 2.95 8.51
N LEU A 252 -13.73 2.06 7.77
CA LEU A 252 -13.22 2.33 6.44
C LEU A 252 -14.36 2.59 5.45
N ASP A 253 -15.43 1.81 5.50
CA ASP A 253 -16.60 1.99 4.64
C ASP A 253 -17.24 3.36 4.86
N ALA A 254 -17.43 3.75 6.11
CA ALA A 254 -18.00 5.06 6.46
C ALA A 254 -17.11 6.21 5.98
N TYR A 255 -15.79 6.09 6.16
CA TYR A 255 -14.83 7.08 5.69
C TYR A 255 -14.81 7.21 4.16
N LEU A 256 -14.82 6.08 3.44
CA LEU A 256 -14.87 6.07 1.97
C LEU A 256 -16.16 6.71 1.44
N GLU A 257 -17.30 6.50 2.10
CA GLU A 257 -18.56 7.15 1.74
C GLU A 257 -18.52 8.66 2.01
N GLU A 258 -17.90 9.10 3.11
CA GLU A 258 -17.72 10.50 3.46
C GLU A 258 -16.87 11.25 2.41
N ILE A 259 -15.65 10.78 2.12
CA ILE A 259 -14.75 11.43 1.15
C ILE A 259 -15.29 11.39 -0.29
N ARG A 260 -16.15 10.43 -0.59
CA ARG A 260 -16.85 10.37 -1.88
C ARG A 260 -17.96 11.43 -1.95
N ALA A 261 -18.68 11.66 -0.85
CA ALA A 261 -19.79 12.61 -0.80
C ALA A 261 -19.31 14.07 -0.82
N ASP A 262 -18.22 14.40 -0.13
CA ASP A 262 -17.69 15.76 -0.05
C ASP A 262 -16.76 16.13 -1.22
N GLY A 263 -16.31 15.14 -1.97
CA GLY A 263 -15.43 15.34 -3.11
C GLY A 263 -14.01 15.79 -2.73
N SER A 264 -13.61 15.61 -1.49
CA SER A 264 -12.29 16.01 -0.97
C SER A 264 -11.14 15.23 -1.60
N ASN A 265 -11.41 14.06 -2.15
CA ASN A 265 -10.42 13.24 -2.83
C ASN A 265 -10.51 13.42 -4.37
N GLN A 266 -10.08 14.59 -4.86
CA GLN A 266 -10.13 14.93 -6.29
C GLN A 266 -9.20 14.07 -7.15
N GLU A 267 -8.06 13.62 -6.62
CA GLU A 267 -7.15 12.72 -7.35
C GLU A 267 -7.74 11.31 -7.46
N ALA A 268 -8.35 10.80 -6.41
CA ALA A 268 -9.14 9.57 -6.51
C ALA A 268 -10.32 9.71 -7.47
N ARG A 269 -10.93 10.90 -7.60
CA ARG A 269 -12.02 11.16 -8.55
C ARG A 269 -11.58 11.15 -10.01
N ALA A 270 -10.42 11.66 -10.34
CA ALA A 270 -9.90 11.63 -11.71
C ALA A 270 -9.76 10.19 -12.24
N VAL A 271 -9.55 9.23 -11.33
CA VAL A 271 -9.53 7.78 -11.63
C VAL A 271 -10.94 7.18 -11.69
N PHE A 272 -11.97 7.85 -11.10
CA PHE A 272 -13.34 7.35 -11.02
C PHE A 272 -14.24 7.77 -12.18
N ASP A 273 -13.94 8.88 -12.85
CA ASP A 273 -14.84 9.54 -13.82
C ASP A 273 -14.50 9.23 -15.30
N GLU A 274 -13.49 8.38 -15.60
CA GLU A 274 -13.17 7.88 -16.93
C GLU A 274 -13.57 6.39 -17.12
#